data_f854c81fac9697176ecd117ff9f48014
#
_entry.id   f854c81fac9697176ecd117ff9f48014
#
_cell.length_a   1.000
_cell.length_b   1.000
_cell.length_c   1.000
_cell.angle_alpha   90.00
_cell.angle_beta   90.00
_cell.angle_gamma   90.00
#
_symmetry.space_group_name_H-M   'P 1'
#
loop_
_entity.id
_entity.type
_entity.pdbx_description
1 polymer ?
#
loop_
_entity_poly.entity_id
_entity_poly.type
_entity_poly.pdbx_seq_one_letter_code
_entity_poly.pdbx_strand_id
1 'polypeptide(L)'
;SSAASDVYKRQIPSLVITLIIFTVAGFSHDANNTQHITEVAAALNEKFHITPWLLIVPVATGILIARKVPSIITLFLSTLLAGIFALIFQPDLLQEISGMAASGFDSLFKGLMMTFYGSTSLHTDNAVLTDLIATRGMSGMMNTIWLILCAMCFGGAMTASGMLGSITSIFVRFMKKTVSVVGATVCSGLFLNLATADQYISIILTGNMFRDIYAKKGYESCLLSRTTEDSVTVTSVLIPWNTCGMTQATILSVPTLVYLPYCFFNIISCLLYTSPSPRDRSLS
;
A
#
# COMPACT_ATOMS: atom_id res chain seq x y z
N SER A 1 -14.82 -11.95 12.70
CA SER A 1 -14.74 -10.57 13.28
C SER A 1 -13.74 -10.46 14.44
N SER A 2 -13.44 -11.54 15.18
CA SER A 2 -12.44 -11.53 16.25
C SER A 2 -11.01 -11.43 15.73
N ALA A 3 -10.67 -12.14 14.65
CA ALA A 3 -9.33 -12.15 14.06
C ALA A 3 -8.90 -10.76 13.60
N ALA A 4 -9.77 -10.01 12.92
CA ALA A 4 -9.46 -8.64 12.48
C ALA A 4 -9.22 -7.69 13.66
N SER A 5 -10.00 -7.82 14.76
CA SER A 5 -9.79 -7.02 15.97
C SER A 5 -8.45 -7.31 16.64
N ASP A 6 -7.99 -8.56 16.61
CA ASP A 6 -6.71 -8.95 17.19
C ASP A 6 -5.52 -8.48 16.35
N VAL A 7 -5.64 -8.49 15.01
CA VAL A 7 -4.64 -7.92 14.11
C VAL A 7 -4.44 -6.44 14.38
N TYR A 8 -5.51 -5.65 14.45
CA TYR A 8 -5.42 -4.20 14.73
C TYR A 8 -4.76 -3.90 16.08
N LYS A 9 -5.13 -4.62 17.15
CA LYS A 9 -4.55 -4.40 18.48
C LYS A 9 -3.05 -4.67 18.52
N ARG A 10 -2.55 -5.56 17.69
CA ARG A 10 -1.13 -5.92 17.63
C ARG A 10 -0.32 -5.00 16.74
N GLN A 11 -0.92 -4.40 15.72
CA GLN A 11 -0.25 -3.42 14.86
C GLN A 11 0.08 -2.12 15.61
N ILE A 12 -0.66 -1.79 16.68
CA ILE A 12 -0.41 -0.59 17.48
C ILE A 12 1.03 -0.51 18.02
N PRO A 13 1.62 -1.56 18.66
CA PRO A 13 3.00 -1.49 19.11
C PRO A 13 4.01 -1.24 17.98
N SER A 14 3.87 -1.90 16.83
CA SER A 14 4.74 -1.67 15.68
C SER A 14 4.64 -0.24 15.17
N LEU A 15 3.43 0.30 15.14
CA LEU A 15 3.18 1.69 14.74
C LEU A 15 3.81 2.68 15.72
N VAL A 16 3.66 2.44 17.03
CA VAL A 16 4.27 3.28 18.07
C VAL A 16 5.80 3.26 17.99
N ILE A 17 6.39 2.07 17.85
CA ILE A 17 7.85 1.94 17.69
C ILE A 17 8.32 2.66 16.43
N THR A 18 7.62 2.51 15.32
CA THR A 18 7.96 3.19 14.07
C THR A 18 7.87 4.70 14.20
N LEU A 19 6.83 5.23 14.87
CA LEU A 19 6.69 6.65 15.16
C LEU A 19 7.84 7.17 16.03
N ILE A 20 8.23 6.41 17.05
CA ILE A 20 9.38 6.78 17.91
C ILE A 20 10.65 6.84 17.07
N ILE A 21 10.91 5.83 16.22
CA ILE A 21 12.11 5.80 15.36
C ILE A 21 12.13 7.02 14.45
N PHE A 22 11.03 7.34 13.76
CA PHE A 22 10.97 8.50 12.88
C PHE A 22 11.07 9.83 13.65
N THR A 23 10.48 9.90 14.84
CA THR A 23 10.61 11.10 15.70
C THR A 23 12.06 11.32 16.11
N VAL A 24 12.74 10.27 16.58
CA VAL A 24 14.16 10.35 16.96
C VAL A 24 15.04 10.69 15.76
N ALA A 25 14.80 10.06 14.61
CA ALA A 25 15.51 10.36 13.37
C ALA A 25 15.28 11.81 12.93
N GLY A 26 14.05 12.32 13.07
CA GLY A 26 13.71 13.73 12.77
C GLY A 26 14.42 14.73 13.66
N PHE A 27 14.59 14.43 14.96
CA PHE A 27 15.36 15.28 15.87
C PHE A 27 16.87 15.22 15.60
N SER A 28 17.36 14.15 15.00
CA SER A 28 18.78 13.99 14.65
C SER A 28 19.19 14.67 13.35
N HIS A 29 18.20 15.05 12.52
CA HIS A 29 18.45 15.86 11.32
C HIS A 29 18.43 17.35 11.68
N ASP A 30 19.52 18.04 11.39
CA ASP A 30 19.74 19.45 11.69
C ASP A 30 18.61 20.34 11.17
N ALA A 31 18.27 21.37 11.97
CA ALA A 31 17.27 22.39 11.71
C ALA A 31 17.51 23.26 10.46
N ASN A 32 18.61 23.04 9.71
CA ASN A 32 18.90 23.72 8.45
C ASN A 32 17.86 23.41 7.34
N ASN A 33 17.03 22.38 7.53
CA ASN A 33 15.96 22.03 6.59
C ASN A 33 14.68 22.88 6.77
N THR A 34 14.58 23.71 7.83
CA THR A 34 13.39 24.55 8.06
C THR A 34 13.22 25.63 7.00
N GLN A 35 14.30 26.17 6.45
CA GLN A 35 14.23 27.15 5.35
C GLN A 35 13.66 26.47 4.09
N HIS A 36 14.11 25.29 3.77
CA HIS A 36 13.61 24.52 2.61
C HIS A 36 12.13 24.16 2.75
N ILE A 37 11.68 23.82 3.96
CA ILE A 37 10.27 23.51 4.24
C ILE A 37 9.40 24.77 4.11
N THR A 38 9.86 25.93 4.59
CA THR A 38 9.14 27.20 4.45
C THR A 38 9.07 27.67 2.99
N GLU A 39 10.12 27.49 2.21
CA GLU A 39 10.13 27.78 0.77
C GLU A 39 9.15 26.89 0.01
N VAL A 40 9.15 25.57 0.27
CA VAL A 40 8.20 24.63 -0.34
C VAL A 40 6.77 24.95 0.08
N ALA A 41 6.53 25.26 1.35
CA ALA A 41 5.21 25.64 1.85
C ALA A 41 4.70 26.97 1.24
N ALA A 42 5.57 27.95 1.07
CA ALA A 42 5.25 29.21 0.41
C ALA A 42 4.89 28.99 -1.06
N ALA A 43 5.70 28.22 -1.78
CA ALA A 43 5.46 27.88 -3.20
C ALA A 43 4.18 27.06 -3.39
N LEU A 44 3.84 26.18 -2.43
CA LEU A 44 2.56 25.47 -2.42
C LEU A 44 1.36 26.42 -2.22
N ASN A 45 1.45 27.35 -1.28
CA ASN A 45 0.39 28.32 -1.03
C ASN A 45 0.21 29.34 -2.16
N GLU A 46 1.27 29.64 -2.90
CA GLU A 46 1.21 30.50 -4.09
C GLU A 46 0.50 29.79 -5.25
N LYS A 47 0.77 28.50 -5.45
CA LYS A 47 0.24 27.76 -6.58
C LYS A 47 -1.14 27.15 -6.31
N PHE A 48 -1.43 26.77 -5.08
CA PHE A 48 -2.68 26.09 -4.70
C PHE A 48 -3.51 26.93 -3.74
N HIS A 49 -4.78 27.12 -4.03
CA HIS A 49 -5.73 27.71 -3.09
C HIS A 49 -6.13 26.69 -2.00
N ILE A 50 -5.30 26.60 -0.95
CA ILE A 50 -5.52 25.66 0.14
C ILE A 50 -6.56 26.22 1.11
N THR A 51 -7.77 25.70 1.06
CA THR A 51 -8.87 26.08 1.95
C THR A 51 -9.30 24.91 2.83
N PRO A 52 -9.79 25.16 4.06
CA PRO A 52 -10.30 24.10 4.94
C PRO A 52 -11.43 23.27 4.31
N TRP A 53 -12.17 23.83 3.35
CA TRP A 53 -13.24 23.14 2.63
C TRP A 53 -12.74 21.94 1.83
N LEU A 54 -11.48 21.92 1.41
CA LEU A 54 -10.88 20.77 0.72
C LEU A 54 -10.82 19.51 1.60
N LEU A 55 -10.85 19.67 2.94
CA LEU A 55 -10.90 18.56 3.88
C LEU A 55 -12.23 17.77 3.83
N ILE A 56 -13.28 18.34 3.22
CA ILE A 56 -14.54 17.62 3.03
C ILE A 56 -14.34 16.37 2.19
N VAL A 57 -13.45 16.39 1.19
CA VAL A 57 -13.18 15.23 0.31
C VAL A 57 -12.65 14.02 1.09
N PRO A 58 -11.54 14.13 1.85
CA PRO A 58 -11.04 13.00 2.64
C PRO A 58 -12.00 12.61 3.76
N VAL A 59 -12.73 13.54 4.37
CA VAL A 59 -13.75 13.23 5.39
C VAL A 59 -14.91 12.43 4.79
N ALA A 60 -15.44 12.85 3.64
CA ALA A 60 -16.48 12.12 2.92
C ALA A 60 -16.02 10.72 2.53
N THR A 61 -14.78 10.59 2.05
CA THR A 61 -14.16 9.28 1.76
C THR A 61 -14.09 8.41 3.00
N GLY A 62 -13.65 8.96 4.13
CA GLY A 62 -13.63 8.26 5.42
C GLY A 62 -15.01 7.79 5.88
N ILE A 63 -16.06 8.61 5.69
CA ILE A 63 -17.45 8.24 6.01
C ILE A 63 -17.92 7.09 5.12
N LEU A 64 -17.61 7.11 3.82
CA LEU A 64 -17.97 6.02 2.89
C LEU A 64 -17.30 4.70 3.29
N ILE A 65 -16.03 4.73 3.67
CA ILE A 65 -15.29 3.57 4.18
C ILE A 65 -15.91 3.07 5.49
N ALA A 66 -16.21 3.95 6.43
CA ALA A 66 -16.86 3.61 7.70
C ALA A 66 -18.24 2.97 7.51
N ARG A 67 -18.97 3.37 6.46
CA ARG A 67 -20.25 2.76 6.06
C ARG A 67 -20.10 1.45 5.28
N LYS A 68 -18.87 0.93 5.13
CA LYS A 68 -18.56 -0.33 4.43
C LYS A 68 -19.02 -0.36 2.95
N VAL A 69 -19.03 0.78 2.30
CA VAL A 69 -19.27 0.86 0.86
C VAL A 69 -18.12 0.15 0.12
N PRO A 70 -18.40 -0.61 -0.96
CA PRO A 70 -17.36 -1.29 -1.72
C PRO A 70 -16.24 -0.33 -2.16
N SER A 71 -14.98 -0.78 -2.05
CA SER A 71 -13.79 0.07 -2.25
C SER A 71 -13.77 0.76 -3.62
N ILE A 72 -14.18 0.05 -4.69
CA ILE A 72 -14.20 0.60 -6.05
C ILE A 72 -15.18 1.78 -6.15
N ILE A 73 -16.38 1.63 -5.56
CA ILE A 73 -17.40 2.69 -5.56
C ILE A 73 -16.92 3.88 -4.73
N THR A 74 -16.32 3.61 -3.57
CA THR A 74 -15.78 4.66 -2.70
C THR A 74 -14.70 5.46 -3.41
N LEU A 75 -13.73 4.80 -4.05
CA LEU A 75 -12.66 5.47 -4.79
C LEU A 75 -13.21 6.28 -5.97
N PHE A 76 -14.14 5.71 -6.73
CA PHE A 76 -14.75 6.40 -7.86
C PHE A 76 -15.51 7.66 -7.43
N LEU A 77 -16.38 7.54 -6.42
CA LEU A 77 -17.13 8.70 -5.88
C LEU A 77 -16.20 9.76 -5.30
N SER A 78 -15.15 9.35 -4.59
CA SER A 78 -14.16 10.28 -4.02
C SER A 78 -13.39 11.02 -5.11
N THR A 79 -13.04 10.34 -6.20
CA THR A 79 -12.37 10.96 -7.36
C THR A 79 -13.28 11.97 -8.05
N LEU A 80 -14.56 11.64 -8.26
CA LEU A 80 -15.54 12.57 -8.82
C LEU A 80 -15.74 13.79 -7.92
N LEU A 81 -15.87 13.56 -6.59
CA LEU A 81 -16.01 14.63 -5.62
C LEU A 81 -14.77 15.54 -5.64
N ALA A 82 -13.57 14.97 -5.66
CA ALA A 82 -12.32 15.73 -5.76
C ALA A 82 -12.28 16.56 -7.06
N GLY A 83 -12.74 16.02 -8.19
CA GLY A 83 -12.86 16.74 -9.45
C GLY A 83 -13.80 17.94 -9.38
N ILE A 84 -14.97 17.78 -8.74
CA ILE A 84 -15.90 18.90 -8.50
C ILE A 84 -15.26 19.97 -7.64
N PHE A 85 -14.56 19.59 -6.57
CA PHE A 85 -13.85 20.55 -5.72
C PHE A 85 -12.70 21.26 -6.47
N ALA A 86 -12.00 20.55 -7.36
CA ALA A 86 -10.97 21.15 -8.21
C ALA A 86 -11.56 22.19 -9.16
N LEU A 87 -12.73 21.95 -9.75
CA LEU A 87 -13.43 22.94 -10.60
C LEU A 87 -13.84 24.19 -9.83
N ILE A 88 -14.24 24.07 -8.56
CA ILE A 88 -14.71 25.18 -7.74
C ILE A 88 -13.55 25.97 -7.13
N PHE A 89 -12.54 25.29 -6.58
CA PHE A 89 -11.50 25.91 -5.77
C PHE A 89 -10.17 26.12 -6.51
N GLN A 90 -9.96 25.44 -7.67
CA GLN A 90 -8.70 25.47 -8.41
C GLN A 90 -8.89 25.70 -9.92
N PRO A 91 -9.72 26.66 -10.36
CA PRO A 91 -9.99 26.87 -11.78
C PRO A 91 -8.73 27.29 -12.56
N ASP A 92 -7.88 28.15 -11.96
CA ASP A 92 -6.65 28.65 -12.60
C ASP A 92 -5.67 27.53 -12.90
N LEU A 93 -5.55 26.59 -11.98
CA LEU A 93 -4.69 25.42 -12.09
C LEU A 93 -5.17 24.47 -13.20
N LEU A 94 -6.47 24.23 -13.29
CA LEU A 94 -7.08 23.44 -14.36
C LEU A 94 -6.90 24.09 -15.72
N GLN A 95 -6.98 25.43 -15.78
CA GLN A 95 -6.72 26.18 -17.00
C GLN A 95 -5.25 26.05 -17.44
N GLU A 96 -4.29 26.15 -16.52
CA GLU A 96 -2.87 25.93 -16.80
C GLU A 96 -2.62 24.53 -17.34
N ILE A 97 -3.20 23.47 -16.70
CA ILE A 97 -3.09 22.09 -17.14
C ILE A 97 -3.70 21.88 -18.53
N SER A 98 -4.79 22.58 -18.86
CA SER A 98 -5.44 22.47 -20.17
C SER A 98 -4.58 22.98 -21.33
N GLY A 99 -3.62 23.89 -21.04
CA GLY A 99 -2.78 24.54 -22.05
C GLY A 99 -3.57 25.41 -23.04
N MET A 100 -4.83 25.77 -22.73
CA MET A 100 -5.66 26.61 -23.59
C MET A 100 -5.59 28.08 -23.15
N ALA A 101 -5.37 28.96 -24.12
CA ALA A 101 -5.32 30.42 -23.87
C ALA A 101 -6.70 31.03 -23.57
N ALA A 102 -7.79 30.35 -23.96
CA ALA A 102 -9.15 30.82 -23.72
C ALA A 102 -9.66 30.33 -22.35
N SER A 103 -10.06 31.25 -21.49
CA SER A 103 -10.76 30.93 -20.25
C SER A 103 -12.24 30.62 -20.55
N GLY A 104 -12.66 29.40 -20.27
CA GLY A 104 -14.04 28.97 -20.49
C GLY A 104 -14.29 27.57 -19.93
N PHE A 105 -15.55 27.15 -19.95
CA PHE A 105 -15.93 25.81 -19.49
C PHE A 105 -15.14 24.70 -20.20
N ASP A 106 -14.87 24.87 -21.49
CA ASP A 106 -14.14 23.88 -22.30
C ASP A 106 -12.69 23.70 -21.81
N SER A 107 -12.01 24.77 -21.40
CA SER A 107 -10.64 24.69 -20.85
C SER A 107 -10.63 24.02 -19.47
N LEU A 108 -11.58 24.34 -18.61
CA LEU A 108 -11.72 23.72 -17.29
C LEU A 108 -12.06 22.24 -17.41
N PHE A 109 -12.97 21.88 -18.29
CA PHE A 109 -13.33 20.48 -18.54
C PHE A 109 -12.16 19.67 -19.11
N LYS A 110 -11.44 20.26 -20.07
CA LYS A 110 -10.23 19.63 -20.63
C LYS A 110 -9.16 19.46 -19.56
N GLY A 111 -8.90 20.47 -18.75
CA GLY A 111 -7.93 20.40 -17.65
C GLY A 111 -8.29 19.31 -16.64
N LEU A 112 -9.57 19.21 -16.27
CA LEU A 112 -10.09 18.17 -15.41
C LEU A 112 -9.89 16.76 -16.00
N MET A 113 -10.23 16.58 -17.27
CA MET A 113 -10.04 15.30 -17.95
C MET A 113 -8.57 14.93 -18.08
N MET A 114 -7.70 15.91 -18.37
CA MET A 114 -6.25 15.70 -18.39
C MET A 114 -5.71 15.30 -17.01
N THR A 115 -6.22 15.85 -15.93
CA THR A 115 -5.83 15.47 -14.57
C THR A 115 -6.24 14.03 -14.23
N PHE A 116 -7.38 13.56 -14.69
CA PHE A 116 -7.81 12.19 -14.46
C PHE A 116 -7.06 11.17 -15.32
N TYR A 117 -6.90 11.47 -16.59
CA TYR A 117 -6.35 10.53 -17.57
C TYR A 117 -4.85 10.68 -17.78
N GLY A 118 -4.38 11.91 -17.96
CA GLY A 118 -3.01 12.21 -18.36
C GLY A 118 -2.03 12.36 -17.19
N SER A 119 -0.76 12.39 -17.52
CA SER A 119 0.27 12.86 -16.59
C SER A 119 0.26 14.37 -16.60
N THR A 120 0.17 14.99 -15.43
CA THR A 120 0.23 16.44 -15.28
C THR A 120 1.52 16.82 -14.54
N SER A 121 2.25 17.77 -15.08
CA SER A 121 3.40 18.41 -14.45
C SER A 121 3.15 19.91 -14.44
N LEU A 122 3.13 20.49 -13.25
CA LEU A 122 3.06 21.93 -13.07
C LEU A 122 4.48 22.47 -12.88
N HIS A 123 4.86 23.45 -13.64
CA HIS A 123 6.15 24.09 -13.49
C HIS A 123 6.14 25.04 -12.29
N THR A 124 7.04 24.79 -11.36
CA THR A 124 7.31 25.69 -10.22
C THR A 124 8.79 26.02 -10.21
N ASP A 125 9.17 27.13 -9.62
CA ASP A 125 10.56 27.56 -9.49
C ASP A 125 11.41 26.60 -8.64
N ASN A 126 10.75 25.70 -7.88
CA ASN A 126 11.39 24.69 -7.06
C ASN A 126 11.29 23.31 -7.74
N ALA A 127 12.44 22.73 -8.15
CA ALA A 127 12.49 21.43 -8.82
C ALA A 127 11.90 20.30 -7.95
N VAL A 128 12.15 20.33 -6.64
CA VAL A 128 11.61 19.32 -5.70
C VAL A 128 10.09 19.39 -5.65
N LEU A 129 9.53 20.60 -5.63
CA LEU A 129 8.09 20.79 -5.64
C LEU A 129 7.48 20.35 -6.98
N THR A 130 8.12 20.65 -8.09
CA THR A 130 7.67 20.21 -9.43
C THR A 130 7.53 18.70 -9.49
N ASP A 131 8.51 17.96 -8.96
CA ASP A 131 8.46 16.49 -8.92
C ASP A 131 7.39 15.96 -7.96
N LEU A 132 7.17 16.62 -6.82
CA LEU A 132 6.17 16.21 -5.81
C LEU A 132 4.73 16.40 -6.30
N ILE A 133 4.44 17.45 -7.05
CA ILE A 133 3.09 17.75 -7.57
C ILE A 133 2.82 17.11 -8.93
N ALA A 134 3.83 16.52 -9.56
CA ALA A 134 3.65 15.77 -10.80
C ALA A 134 2.77 14.55 -10.57
N THR A 135 1.67 14.46 -11.30
CA THR A 135 0.79 13.28 -11.24
C THR A 135 0.90 12.46 -12.53
N ARG A 136 0.85 11.15 -12.39
CA ARG A 136 0.93 10.25 -13.56
C ARG A 136 -0.43 9.95 -14.17
N GLY A 137 -1.51 10.27 -13.47
CA GLY A 137 -2.88 9.97 -13.89
C GLY A 137 -3.11 8.49 -14.17
N MET A 138 -4.22 8.18 -14.81
CA MET A 138 -4.56 6.81 -15.20
C MET A 138 -3.58 6.24 -16.23
N SER A 139 -3.13 7.05 -17.19
CA SER A 139 -2.20 6.60 -18.24
C SER A 139 -0.84 6.16 -17.67
N GLY A 140 -0.36 6.84 -16.64
CA GLY A 140 0.90 6.48 -15.97
C GLY A 140 0.82 5.15 -15.20
N MET A 141 -0.39 4.74 -14.80
CA MET A 141 -0.62 3.45 -14.13
C MET A 141 -0.74 2.27 -15.12
N MET A 142 -0.87 2.52 -16.42
CA MET A 142 -1.05 1.44 -17.41
C MET A 142 0.11 0.45 -17.42
N ASN A 143 1.36 0.92 -17.28
CA ASN A 143 2.51 0.04 -17.20
C ASN A 143 2.44 -0.87 -15.96
N THR A 144 1.99 -0.34 -14.82
CA THR A 144 1.79 -1.12 -13.60
C THR A 144 0.69 -2.15 -13.77
N ILE A 145 -0.44 -1.80 -14.39
CA ILE A 145 -1.53 -2.73 -14.71
C ILE A 145 -1.02 -3.86 -15.63
N TRP A 146 -0.23 -3.53 -16.65
CA TRP A 146 0.36 -4.53 -17.56
C TRP A 146 1.28 -5.50 -16.82
N LEU A 147 2.15 -4.98 -15.95
CA LEU A 147 3.01 -5.82 -15.11
C LEU A 147 2.22 -6.72 -14.17
N ILE A 148 1.14 -6.21 -13.56
CA ILE A 148 0.24 -6.99 -12.70
C ILE A 148 -0.39 -8.13 -13.50
N LEU A 149 -0.89 -7.87 -14.69
CA LEU A 149 -1.47 -8.91 -15.55
C LEU A 149 -0.46 -10.00 -15.90
N CYS A 150 0.76 -9.63 -16.27
CA CYS A 150 1.84 -10.59 -16.55
C CYS A 150 2.20 -11.41 -15.31
N ALA A 151 2.32 -10.78 -14.14
CA ALA A 151 2.60 -11.45 -12.87
C ALA A 151 1.48 -12.42 -12.49
N MET A 152 0.22 -12.05 -12.67
CA MET A 152 -0.93 -12.94 -12.42
C MET A 152 -0.97 -14.13 -13.38
N CYS A 153 -0.66 -13.92 -14.67
CA CYS A 153 -0.54 -15.01 -15.62
C CYS A 153 0.57 -16.00 -15.22
N PHE A 154 1.74 -15.50 -14.83
CA PHE A 154 2.85 -16.31 -14.35
C PHE A 154 2.47 -17.10 -13.08
N GLY A 155 1.91 -16.42 -12.06
CA GLY A 155 1.45 -17.04 -10.82
C GLY A 155 0.36 -18.09 -11.06
N GLY A 156 -0.58 -17.80 -11.98
CA GLY A 156 -1.62 -18.75 -12.42
C GLY A 156 -1.03 -20.01 -13.08
N ALA A 157 -0.07 -19.85 -13.98
CA ALA A 157 0.61 -20.97 -14.63
C ALA A 157 1.39 -21.84 -13.63
N MET A 158 2.11 -21.23 -12.68
CA MET A 158 2.81 -21.94 -11.61
C MET A 158 1.85 -22.69 -10.67
N THR A 159 0.69 -22.10 -10.40
CA THR A 159 -0.36 -22.75 -9.59
C THR A 159 -0.95 -23.95 -10.34
N ALA A 160 -1.34 -23.77 -11.60
CA ALA A 160 -1.94 -24.81 -12.43
C ALA A 160 -1.00 -25.98 -12.70
N SER A 161 0.31 -25.72 -12.80
CA SER A 161 1.34 -26.77 -12.97
C SER A 161 1.63 -27.57 -11.68
N GLY A 162 1.09 -27.15 -10.51
CA GLY A 162 1.36 -27.78 -9.23
C GLY A 162 2.77 -27.51 -8.67
N MET A 163 3.58 -26.70 -9.34
CA MET A 163 4.95 -26.39 -8.91
C MET A 163 4.99 -25.74 -7.54
N LEU A 164 4.08 -24.78 -7.28
CA LEU A 164 4.00 -24.10 -5.99
C LEU A 164 3.67 -25.07 -4.86
N GLY A 165 2.72 -25.99 -5.09
CA GLY A 165 2.37 -27.05 -4.14
C GLY A 165 3.55 -27.98 -3.82
N SER A 166 4.29 -28.39 -4.83
CA SER A 166 5.46 -29.26 -4.68
C SER A 166 6.55 -28.60 -3.83
N ILE A 167 6.89 -27.34 -4.11
CA ILE A 167 7.90 -26.60 -3.36
C ILE A 167 7.45 -26.38 -1.92
N THR A 168 6.19 -25.96 -1.71
CA THR A 168 5.67 -25.71 -0.37
C THR A 168 5.57 -27.00 0.45
N SER A 169 5.36 -28.17 -0.18
CA SER A 169 5.37 -29.46 0.53
C SER A 169 6.71 -29.75 1.23
N ILE A 170 7.81 -29.17 0.75
CA ILE A 170 9.13 -29.28 1.40
C ILE A 170 9.09 -28.59 2.77
N PHE A 171 8.51 -27.40 2.87
CA PHE A 171 8.38 -26.67 4.13
C PHE A 171 7.49 -27.44 5.13
N VAL A 172 6.44 -28.10 4.65
CA VAL A 172 5.53 -28.92 5.47
C VAL A 172 6.27 -30.10 6.13
N ARG A 173 7.27 -30.68 5.48
CA ARG A 173 8.04 -31.81 6.03
C ARG A 173 8.86 -31.47 7.27
N PHE A 174 9.20 -30.21 7.48
CA PHE A 174 9.96 -29.76 8.65
C PHE A 174 9.10 -29.45 9.89
N MET A 175 7.78 -29.67 9.84
CA MET A 175 6.83 -29.33 10.90
C MET A 175 6.74 -30.39 11.99
N LYS A 176 7.53 -30.24 13.06
CA LYS A 176 7.47 -31.14 14.24
C LYS A 176 6.84 -30.48 15.48
N LYS A 177 7.00 -29.16 15.69
CA LYS A 177 6.55 -28.39 16.86
C LYS A 177 5.69 -27.19 16.41
N THR A 178 4.92 -26.58 17.34
CA THR A 178 4.10 -25.38 17.07
C THR A 178 4.90 -24.25 16.45
N VAL A 179 6.06 -23.93 17.03
CA VAL A 179 6.98 -22.91 16.48
C VAL A 179 7.41 -23.27 15.05
N SER A 180 7.61 -24.57 14.79
CA SER A 180 7.97 -25.06 13.46
C SER A 180 6.81 -24.96 12.47
N VAL A 181 5.55 -25.09 12.93
CA VAL A 181 4.36 -24.94 12.06
C VAL A 181 4.20 -23.47 11.66
N VAL A 182 4.24 -22.56 12.62
CA VAL A 182 4.17 -21.11 12.36
C VAL A 182 5.34 -20.68 11.47
N GLY A 183 6.57 -21.09 11.79
CA GLY A 183 7.75 -20.81 10.98
C GLY A 183 7.65 -21.33 9.54
N ALA A 184 7.15 -22.56 9.35
CA ALA A 184 6.92 -23.13 8.03
C ALA A 184 5.84 -22.37 7.25
N THR A 185 4.76 -21.94 7.92
CA THR A 185 3.72 -21.11 7.32
C THR A 185 4.28 -19.78 6.83
N VAL A 186 5.09 -19.13 7.67
CA VAL A 186 5.77 -17.87 7.32
C VAL A 186 6.73 -18.05 6.14
N CYS A 187 7.62 -19.03 6.21
CA CYS A 187 8.57 -19.30 5.11
C CYS A 187 7.85 -19.62 3.81
N SER A 188 6.78 -20.42 3.88
CA SER A 188 5.96 -20.75 2.71
C SER A 188 5.23 -19.50 2.17
N GLY A 189 4.65 -18.69 3.05
CA GLY A 189 3.99 -17.45 2.68
C GLY A 189 4.94 -16.45 2.02
N LEU A 190 6.12 -16.25 2.58
CA LEU A 190 7.16 -15.40 1.99
C LEU A 190 7.63 -15.94 0.63
N PHE A 191 7.86 -17.25 0.55
CA PHE A 191 8.24 -17.86 -0.73
C PHE A 191 7.15 -17.68 -1.79
N LEU A 192 5.89 -17.94 -1.44
CA LEU A 192 4.78 -17.76 -2.35
C LEU A 192 4.64 -16.29 -2.77
N ASN A 193 4.81 -15.36 -1.85
CA ASN A 193 4.76 -13.93 -2.12
C ASN A 193 5.86 -13.47 -3.11
N LEU A 194 7.05 -14.05 -3.02
CA LEU A 194 8.13 -13.84 -3.96
C LEU A 194 7.86 -14.50 -5.33
N ALA A 195 7.33 -15.72 -5.33
CA ALA A 195 7.17 -16.54 -6.53
C ALA A 195 5.93 -16.19 -7.34
N THR A 196 4.81 -15.86 -6.71
CA THR A 196 3.57 -15.48 -7.43
C THR A 196 3.53 -14.01 -7.81
N ALA A 197 4.40 -13.19 -7.20
CA ALA A 197 4.41 -11.74 -7.37
C ALA A 197 3.07 -11.06 -7.02
N ASP A 198 2.17 -11.75 -6.32
CA ASP A 198 0.84 -11.27 -5.95
C ASP A 198 0.47 -11.63 -4.51
N GLN A 199 0.02 -10.62 -3.77
CA GLN A 199 -0.37 -10.77 -2.36
C GLN A 199 -1.59 -11.68 -2.17
N TYR A 200 -2.64 -11.50 -2.99
CA TYR A 200 -3.89 -12.23 -2.82
C TYR A 200 -3.73 -13.73 -3.10
N ILE A 201 -3.03 -14.06 -4.18
CA ILE A 201 -2.72 -15.45 -4.53
C ILE A 201 -1.91 -16.10 -3.41
N SER A 202 -0.92 -15.40 -2.89
CA SER A 202 -0.05 -15.91 -1.81
C SER A 202 -0.83 -16.16 -0.51
N ILE A 203 -1.75 -15.27 -0.12
CA ILE A 203 -2.63 -15.43 1.05
C ILE A 203 -3.52 -16.66 0.88
N ILE A 204 -4.20 -16.77 -0.28
CA ILE A 204 -5.13 -17.86 -0.55
C ILE A 204 -4.41 -19.21 -0.56
N LEU A 205 -3.27 -19.30 -1.25
CA LEU A 205 -2.49 -20.54 -1.33
C LEU A 205 -1.95 -20.93 0.04
N THR A 206 -1.32 -20.01 0.78
CA THR A 206 -0.83 -20.27 2.13
C THR A 206 -1.97 -20.72 3.04
N GLY A 207 -3.09 -20.01 3.05
CA GLY A 207 -4.26 -20.34 3.85
C GLY A 207 -4.79 -21.75 3.54
N ASN A 208 -4.98 -22.08 2.26
CA ASN A 208 -5.50 -23.38 1.85
C ASN A 208 -4.54 -24.53 2.19
N MET A 209 -3.24 -24.34 2.01
CA MET A 209 -2.24 -25.39 2.25
C MET A 209 -2.09 -25.73 3.74
N PHE A 210 -2.18 -24.74 4.61
CA PHE A 210 -1.95 -24.94 6.03
C PHE A 210 -3.23 -25.16 6.85
N ARG A 211 -4.41 -24.89 6.29
CA ARG A 211 -5.71 -25.01 6.97
C ARG A 211 -5.91 -26.36 7.64
N ASP A 212 -5.73 -27.45 6.90
CA ASP A 212 -5.95 -28.79 7.41
C ASP A 212 -4.90 -29.20 8.46
N ILE A 213 -3.68 -28.68 8.33
CA ILE A 213 -2.59 -28.93 9.25
C ILE A 213 -2.85 -28.28 10.60
N TYR A 214 -3.30 -27.01 10.58
CA TYR A 214 -3.70 -26.31 11.80
C TYR A 214 -4.88 -27.00 12.48
N ALA A 215 -5.91 -27.39 11.72
CA ALA A 215 -7.06 -28.11 12.24
C ALA A 215 -6.69 -29.46 12.89
N LYS A 216 -5.83 -30.27 12.21
CA LYS A 216 -5.36 -31.56 12.74
C LYS A 216 -4.52 -31.44 14.00
N LYS A 217 -3.84 -30.30 14.19
CA LYS A 217 -3.03 -30.02 15.38
C LYS A 217 -3.81 -29.29 16.50
N GLY A 218 -5.10 -29.02 16.30
CA GLY A 218 -5.94 -28.35 17.28
C GLY A 218 -5.67 -26.85 17.41
N TYR A 219 -4.98 -26.23 16.42
CA TYR A 219 -4.74 -24.78 16.47
C TYR A 219 -5.94 -24.02 15.93
N GLU A 220 -6.20 -22.87 16.52
CA GLU A 220 -7.27 -21.99 16.06
C GLU A 220 -7.00 -21.44 14.65
N SER A 221 -8.05 -21.32 13.85
CA SER A 221 -7.97 -20.74 12.50
C SER A 221 -7.53 -19.27 12.51
N CYS A 222 -7.74 -18.56 13.62
CA CYS A 222 -7.27 -17.19 13.79
C CYS A 222 -5.73 -17.11 13.83
N LEU A 223 -5.04 -18.14 14.34
CA LEU A 223 -3.57 -18.20 14.33
C LEU A 223 -3.04 -18.30 12.90
N LEU A 224 -3.65 -19.13 12.03
CA LEU A 224 -3.28 -19.22 10.63
C LEU A 224 -3.51 -17.88 9.89
N SER A 225 -4.70 -17.29 10.05
CA SER A 225 -5.04 -16.02 9.42
C SER A 225 -4.05 -14.93 9.81
N ARG A 226 -3.71 -14.84 11.09
CA ARG A 226 -2.75 -13.89 11.61
C ARG A 226 -1.34 -14.12 11.07
N THR A 227 -0.86 -15.37 11.10
CA THR A 227 0.47 -15.71 10.59
C THR A 227 0.61 -15.38 9.11
N THR A 228 -0.45 -15.61 8.33
CA THR A 228 -0.48 -15.27 6.91
C THR A 228 -0.49 -13.76 6.69
N GLU A 229 -1.29 -13.01 7.46
CA GLU A 229 -1.35 -11.56 7.40
C GLU A 229 0.00 -10.92 7.71
N ASP A 230 0.62 -11.31 8.83
CA ASP A 230 1.88 -10.74 9.30
C ASP A 230 3.09 -11.13 8.41
N SER A 231 3.01 -12.25 7.68
CA SER A 231 4.09 -12.69 6.79
C SER A 231 3.89 -12.22 5.35
N VAL A 232 2.72 -12.41 4.77
CA VAL A 232 2.46 -12.14 3.34
C VAL A 232 2.07 -10.69 3.11
N THR A 233 1.04 -10.20 3.82
CA THR A 233 0.48 -8.86 3.56
C THR A 233 1.49 -7.77 3.86
N VAL A 234 2.14 -7.86 5.02
CA VAL A 234 3.07 -6.84 5.48
C VAL A 234 4.34 -6.80 4.63
N THR A 235 4.79 -7.94 4.08
CA THR A 235 6.03 -8.01 3.30
C THR A 235 5.86 -7.77 1.80
N SER A 236 4.63 -7.85 1.27
CA SER A 236 4.36 -7.71 -0.16
C SER A 236 4.83 -6.37 -0.75
N VAL A 237 4.76 -5.29 0.01
CA VAL A 237 5.25 -3.96 -0.41
C VAL A 237 6.77 -3.85 -0.46
N LEU A 238 7.49 -4.79 0.16
CA LEU A 238 8.96 -4.82 0.18
C LEU A 238 9.56 -5.55 -1.02
N ILE A 239 8.72 -6.24 -1.81
CA ILE A 239 9.17 -7.03 -2.96
C ILE A 239 9.00 -6.21 -4.23
N PRO A 240 10.08 -5.91 -4.96
CA PRO A 240 10.05 -5.01 -6.12
C PRO A 240 9.11 -5.44 -7.25
N TRP A 241 8.96 -6.73 -7.47
CA TRP A 241 8.13 -7.31 -8.53
C TRP A 241 6.75 -7.76 -8.07
N ASN A 242 6.42 -7.60 -6.78
CA ASN A 242 5.10 -7.88 -6.27
C ASN A 242 4.13 -6.75 -6.66
N THR A 243 2.86 -7.08 -6.89
CA THR A 243 1.82 -6.11 -7.26
C THR A 243 1.77 -4.92 -6.30
N CYS A 244 1.92 -5.16 -4.99
CA CYS A 244 1.93 -4.11 -3.97
C CYS A 244 3.20 -3.24 -4.05
N GLY A 245 4.38 -3.86 -4.20
CA GLY A 245 5.66 -3.13 -4.31
C GLY A 245 5.73 -2.28 -5.58
N MET A 246 5.28 -2.83 -6.71
CA MET A 246 5.21 -2.09 -7.98
C MET A 246 4.26 -0.89 -7.91
N THR A 247 3.07 -1.08 -7.34
CA THR A 247 2.08 -0.01 -7.17
C THR A 247 2.64 1.09 -6.28
N GLN A 248 3.25 0.72 -5.15
CA GLN A 248 3.83 1.68 -4.22
C GLN A 248 5.00 2.46 -4.85
N ALA A 249 5.90 1.77 -5.56
CA ALA A 249 7.00 2.42 -6.27
C ALA A 249 6.51 3.40 -7.36
N THR A 250 5.42 3.05 -8.04
CA THR A 250 4.80 3.91 -9.06
C THR A 250 4.17 5.15 -8.46
N ILE A 251 3.44 5.00 -7.34
CA ILE A 251 2.76 6.12 -6.65
C ILE A 251 3.79 7.08 -6.05
N LEU A 252 4.80 6.54 -5.37
CA LEU A 252 5.85 7.35 -4.72
C LEU A 252 6.89 7.88 -5.72
N SER A 253 6.90 7.37 -6.95
CA SER A 253 7.98 7.64 -7.94
C SER A 253 9.38 7.27 -7.42
N VAL A 254 9.46 6.34 -6.46
CA VAL A 254 10.70 5.88 -5.83
C VAL A 254 10.82 4.36 -5.97
N PRO A 255 11.95 3.83 -6.45
CA PRO A 255 12.17 2.39 -6.55
C PRO A 255 12.04 1.69 -5.19
N THR A 256 11.49 0.48 -5.18
CA THR A 256 11.26 -0.31 -3.95
C THR A 256 12.51 -0.47 -3.10
N LEU A 257 13.65 -0.72 -3.72
CA LEU A 257 14.93 -0.90 -3.00
C LEU A 257 15.40 0.37 -2.27
N VAL A 258 14.97 1.55 -2.72
CA VAL A 258 15.34 2.83 -2.10
C VAL A 258 14.49 3.10 -0.86
N TYR A 259 13.17 2.82 -0.89
CA TYR A 259 12.33 3.03 0.28
C TYR A 259 12.34 1.86 1.28
N LEU A 260 12.80 0.67 0.88
CA LEU A 260 12.82 -0.53 1.71
C LEU A 260 13.48 -0.34 3.09
N PRO A 261 14.65 0.33 3.21
CA PRO A 261 15.29 0.54 4.51
C PRO A 261 14.47 1.39 5.49
N TYR A 262 13.52 2.18 4.99
CA TYR A 262 12.66 3.07 5.77
C TYR A 262 11.32 2.44 6.13
N CYS A 263 11.03 1.22 5.65
CA CYS A 263 9.80 0.48 5.95
C CYS A 263 9.85 -0.18 7.34
N PHE A 264 10.18 0.58 8.38
CA PHE A 264 10.31 0.08 9.76
C PHE A 264 9.05 -0.62 10.23
N PHE A 265 7.87 -0.07 9.95
CA PHE A 265 6.60 -0.70 10.34
C PHE A 265 6.47 -2.12 9.78
N ASN A 266 6.75 -2.31 8.50
CA ASN A 266 6.63 -3.61 7.84
C ASN A 266 7.64 -4.62 8.38
N ILE A 267 8.89 -4.20 8.55
CA ILE A 267 9.98 -5.04 9.07
C ILE A 267 9.70 -5.42 10.52
N ILE A 268 9.37 -4.47 11.38
CA ILE A 268 9.09 -4.69 12.79
C ILE A 268 7.83 -5.54 12.97
N SER A 269 6.78 -5.28 12.21
CA SER A 269 5.54 -6.06 12.25
C SER A 269 5.80 -7.52 11.89
N CYS A 270 6.51 -7.78 10.79
CA CYS A 270 6.89 -9.13 10.39
C CYS A 270 7.71 -9.84 11.47
N LEU A 271 8.71 -9.19 12.06
CA LEU A 271 9.60 -9.80 13.05
C LEU A 271 8.91 -10.06 14.41
N LEU A 272 8.13 -9.09 14.91
CA LEU A 272 7.50 -9.19 16.23
C LEU A 272 6.36 -10.20 16.26
N TYR A 273 5.58 -10.31 15.17
CA TYR A 273 4.32 -11.06 15.18
C TYR A 273 4.42 -12.44 14.54
N THR A 274 5.52 -12.76 13.89
CA THR A 274 5.83 -14.11 13.43
C THR A 274 6.11 -15.08 14.57
N SER A 275 6.40 -14.58 15.78
CA SER A 275 6.61 -15.45 16.93
C SER A 275 5.27 -15.79 17.62
N PRO A 276 5.02 -17.10 17.94
CA PRO A 276 3.82 -17.52 18.62
C PRO A 276 3.72 -16.88 20.00
N SER A 277 2.57 -16.27 20.30
CA SER A 277 2.28 -15.69 21.61
C SER A 277 2.22 -16.78 22.71
N PRO A 278 2.56 -16.46 23.97
CA PRO A 278 2.34 -17.39 25.07
C PRO A 278 0.91 -17.90 25.19
N ARG A 279 -0.10 -17.12 24.77
CA ARG A 279 -1.51 -17.54 24.73
C ARG A 279 -1.79 -18.62 23.68
N ASP A 280 -1.04 -18.66 22.60
CA ASP A 280 -1.17 -19.66 21.55
C ASP A 280 -0.58 -21.03 22.00
N ARG A 281 0.22 -21.04 23.09
CA ARG A 281 0.82 -22.24 23.68
C ARG A 281 -0.06 -22.88 24.77
N SER A 282 -0.99 -22.12 25.35
CA SER A 282 -1.84 -22.61 26.46
C SER A 282 -3.01 -23.47 26.00
N LEU A 283 -3.18 -23.67 24.69
CA LEU A 283 -4.23 -24.48 24.07
C LEU A 283 -3.68 -25.82 23.48
N SER A 284 -2.43 -26.16 23.80
CA SER A 284 -1.80 -27.44 23.42
C SER A 284 -1.64 -28.37 24.63
#